data_6e58dcfd3c1c219e8651e64e25fefcea
#
_entry.id   6e58dcfd3c1c219e8651e64e25fefcea
#
_cell.length_a   1.000
_cell.length_b   1.000
_cell.length_c   1.000
_cell.angle_alpha   90.00
_cell.angle_beta   90.00
_cell.angle_gamma   90.00
#
_symmetry.space_group_name_H-M   'P 1'
#
loop_
_entity.id
_entity.type
_entity.pdbx_description
1 polymer ?
#
loop_
_entity_poly.entity_id
_entity_poly.type
_entity_poly.pdbx_seq_one_letter_code
_entity_poly.pdbx_strand_id
1 'polypeptide(L)'
;MKSLLLKSFFLTLVLGLMAGYSTVAQRVIKGTVYRDGKVAAGVTVEGHKSSVKFMTSFDGLYEITVPESSKYLKFTFINESKKVDIEENKNNVIDFSFDGVIPEAGAAEEQGAILKTSAELIAEKDKDFMSAFTLEKQLYDQKDYKSALPHWRLLYKKYPKSIINIYLHGASMYQSFIEGAKDQKLKAAYVDTLMQIYDKRIKHFNKRGEVLGRQGKDYLQYMLDTVKMADEVRKPILEKGYAYLEESVKLQGNESEAAVLILLMQSTRGLFGIGDLSKEKVIENYDIASNIINQALQKNATDNNYLIARDNVDQVFQASGAADCEALINIYTPKFDQIAANVEDLKKMVRMLDRQGCDATPLYARASEKLYQMEPSAEAAYSMARTFVKAENHERAEEYYKQAIGLEKDPLNLSKYYYEMATLNFADRPQEAKSYLKKSIENNPNYGKPYIVLGDLYVQNSKSIGENDFERSMVFLLAVDYYNRAKKADPSVAEEANTKINTYSQYFPIKEDIFFNGLTEGQSTTVGGWIGESTTIRARR
;
A
#
# COMPACT_ATOMS: atom_id res chain seq x y z
N MET A 1 36.34 32.23 -32.07
CA MET A 1 35.82 33.47 -31.44
C MET A 1 34.35 33.79 -31.71
N LYS A 2 33.70 33.33 -32.79
CA LYS A 2 32.26 33.62 -33.07
C LYS A 2 31.25 32.75 -32.28
N SER A 3 31.67 31.64 -31.65
CA SER A 3 30.75 30.76 -30.88
C SER A 3 30.61 31.14 -29.40
N LEU A 4 31.51 31.94 -28.83
CA LEU A 4 31.42 32.39 -27.43
C LEU A 4 30.50 33.58 -27.24
N LEU A 5 30.37 34.46 -28.27
CA LEU A 5 29.50 35.63 -28.18
C LEU A 5 28.00 35.31 -28.30
N LEU A 6 27.67 34.18 -28.96
CA LEU A 6 26.25 33.76 -29.08
C LEU A 6 25.71 33.09 -27.80
N LYS A 7 26.59 32.45 -27.03
CA LYS A 7 26.19 31.83 -25.73
C LYS A 7 26.03 32.88 -24.61
N SER A 8 26.78 33.97 -24.68
CA SER A 8 26.65 35.06 -23.70
C SER A 8 25.37 35.88 -23.91
N PHE A 9 24.90 36.02 -25.17
CA PHE A 9 23.68 36.76 -25.48
C PHE A 9 22.40 35.98 -25.12
N PHE A 10 22.44 34.66 -25.19
CA PHE A 10 21.31 33.82 -24.77
C PHE A 10 21.19 33.71 -23.24
N LEU A 11 22.32 33.79 -22.51
CA LEU A 11 22.31 33.71 -21.05
C LEU A 11 21.81 35.02 -20.41
N THR A 12 22.11 36.19 -21.05
CA THR A 12 21.60 37.49 -20.59
C THR A 12 20.12 37.69 -20.95
N LEU A 13 19.63 37.10 -22.04
CA LEU A 13 18.20 37.19 -22.40
C LEU A 13 17.32 36.28 -21.50
N VAL A 14 17.82 35.14 -21.05
CA VAL A 14 17.09 34.23 -20.10
C VAL A 14 17.10 34.82 -18.68
N LEU A 15 18.18 35.49 -18.25
CA LEU A 15 18.21 36.20 -16.97
C LEU A 15 17.35 37.48 -16.96
N GLY A 16 17.15 38.14 -18.13
CA GLY A 16 16.28 39.29 -18.25
C GLY A 16 14.78 38.99 -18.23
N LEU A 17 14.38 37.75 -18.57
CA LEU A 17 12.99 37.30 -18.55
C LEU A 17 12.57 36.71 -17.17
N MET A 18 13.53 36.41 -16.28
CA MET A 18 13.24 35.98 -14.90
C MET A 18 13.10 37.13 -13.89
N ALA A 19 13.39 38.39 -14.30
CA ALA A 19 13.31 39.56 -13.43
C ALA A 19 11.92 40.21 -13.36
N GLY A 20 10.87 39.60 -13.92
CA GLY A 20 9.53 40.18 -14.04
C GLY A 20 8.42 39.56 -13.18
N TYR A 21 8.66 38.46 -12.52
CA TYR A 21 7.70 37.89 -11.55
C TYR A 21 8.18 38.16 -10.13
N SER A 22 7.86 39.35 -9.62
CA SER A 22 7.83 39.55 -8.16
C SER A 22 6.78 38.62 -7.61
N THR A 23 7.19 37.47 -7.09
CA THR A 23 6.33 36.64 -6.24
C THR A 23 6.02 37.48 -5.00
N VAL A 24 4.91 38.19 -5.02
CA VAL A 24 4.42 38.87 -3.82
C VAL A 24 4.13 37.76 -2.81
N ALA A 25 4.87 37.77 -1.72
CA ALA A 25 4.62 36.82 -0.63
C ALA A 25 3.14 36.90 -0.26
N GLN A 26 2.49 35.73 -0.14
CA GLN A 26 1.07 35.60 0.13
C GLN A 26 0.85 34.86 1.42
N ARG A 27 -0.21 35.21 2.15
CA ARG A 27 -0.68 34.48 3.33
C ARG A 27 -2.13 34.09 3.18
N VAL A 28 -2.50 32.96 3.76
CA VAL A 28 -3.87 32.47 3.82
C VAL A 28 -4.48 32.89 5.16
N ILE A 29 -5.62 33.58 5.12
CA ILE A 29 -6.36 33.99 6.31
C ILE A 29 -7.71 33.28 6.26
N LYS A 30 -8.11 32.69 7.37
CA LYS A 30 -9.39 32.02 7.54
C LYS A 30 -10.07 32.46 8.83
N GLY A 31 -11.36 32.22 8.93
CA GLY A 31 -12.15 32.55 10.10
C GLY A 31 -13.63 32.41 9.84
N THR A 32 -14.41 32.81 10.82
CA THR A 32 -15.89 32.77 10.80
C THR A 32 -16.43 34.18 10.86
N VAL A 33 -17.46 34.46 10.07
CA VAL A 33 -18.19 35.74 10.13
C VAL A 33 -19.50 35.55 10.88
N TYR A 34 -19.76 36.47 11.79
CA TYR A 34 -20.97 36.49 12.65
C TYR A 34 -21.81 37.76 12.44
N ARG A 35 -23.09 37.65 12.68
CA ARG A 35 -24.06 38.74 12.78
C ARG A 35 -25.18 38.35 13.75
N ASP A 36 -25.53 39.25 14.66
CA ASP A 36 -26.51 39.01 15.71
C ASP A 36 -26.19 37.73 16.53
N GLY A 37 -24.88 37.50 16.81
CA GLY A 37 -24.38 36.32 17.49
C GLY A 37 -24.54 35.01 16.73
N LYS A 38 -24.86 35.01 15.43
CA LYS A 38 -25.03 33.85 14.56
C LYS A 38 -24.04 33.90 13.41
N VAL A 39 -23.69 32.73 12.89
CA VAL A 39 -22.85 32.65 11.69
C VAL A 39 -23.52 33.32 10.49
N ALA A 40 -22.80 34.14 9.75
CA ALA A 40 -23.28 34.92 8.62
C ALA A 40 -22.84 34.33 7.29
N ALA A 41 -23.75 33.68 6.57
CA ALA A 41 -23.55 33.17 5.23
C ALA A 41 -23.67 34.25 4.17
N GLY A 42 -22.97 34.12 3.05
CA GLY A 42 -23.08 35.03 1.91
C GLY A 42 -22.42 36.38 2.11
N VAL A 43 -21.52 36.51 3.09
CA VAL A 43 -20.69 37.70 3.29
C VAL A 43 -19.52 37.67 2.32
N THR A 44 -19.34 38.73 1.55
CA THR A 44 -18.15 38.89 0.68
C THR A 44 -16.98 39.36 1.51
N VAL A 45 -15.86 38.60 1.45
CA VAL A 45 -14.59 38.92 2.09
C VAL A 45 -13.59 39.31 1.01
N GLU A 46 -12.96 40.47 1.14
CA GLU A 46 -11.98 40.99 0.21
C GLU A 46 -10.71 41.42 0.97
N GLY A 47 -9.53 41.03 0.47
CA GLY A 47 -8.23 41.49 1.00
C GLY A 47 -7.82 42.82 0.43
N HIS A 48 -7.21 43.69 1.26
CA HIS A 48 -6.56 44.93 0.76
C HIS A 48 -5.47 44.57 -0.27
N LYS A 49 -5.50 45.24 -1.42
CA LYS A 49 -4.60 44.97 -2.57
C LYS A 49 -4.74 43.56 -3.16
N SER A 50 -5.81 42.85 -2.87
CA SER A 50 -6.12 41.55 -3.46
C SER A 50 -7.23 41.69 -4.48
N SER A 51 -7.11 40.98 -5.60
CA SER A 51 -8.21 40.83 -6.56
C SER A 51 -9.13 39.64 -6.19
N VAL A 52 -8.74 38.86 -5.19
CA VAL A 52 -9.50 37.70 -4.74
C VAL A 52 -10.60 38.14 -3.82
N LYS A 53 -11.82 37.65 -4.10
CA LYS A 53 -13.00 37.80 -3.25
C LYS A 53 -13.47 36.41 -2.85
N PHE A 54 -13.84 36.25 -1.61
CA PHE A 54 -14.41 35.01 -1.09
C PHE A 54 -15.80 35.30 -0.49
N MET A 55 -16.75 34.41 -0.72
CA MET A 55 -18.07 34.50 -0.11
C MET A 55 -18.18 33.47 0.99
N THR A 56 -18.52 33.89 2.22
CA THR A 56 -18.64 32.98 3.35
C THR A 56 -19.61 31.84 3.04
N SER A 57 -19.22 30.64 3.49
CA SER A 57 -20.05 29.44 3.45
C SER A 57 -21.34 29.62 4.29
N PHE A 58 -22.23 28.62 4.23
CA PHE A 58 -23.43 28.61 5.06
C PHE A 58 -23.14 28.65 6.57
N ASP A 59 -21.94 28.20 6.96
CA ASP A 59 -21.46 28.20 8.34
C ASP A 59 -20.67 29.46 8.69
N GLY A 60 -20.73 30.47 7.81
CA GLY A 60 -20.03 31.74 7.99
C GLY A 60 -18.52 31.66 7.77
N LEU A 61 -17.98 30.49 7.38
CA LEU A 61 -16.55 30.26 7.22
C LEU A 61 -16.02 30.91 5.96
N TYR A 62 -14.79 31.43 6.04
CA TYR A 62 -14.04 31.91 4.89
C TYR A 62 -12.56 31.51 4.97
N GLU A 63 -11.97 31.36 3.81
CA GLU A 63 -10.52 31.20 3.61
C GLU A 63 -10.11 32.02 2.40
N ILE A 64 -9.26 33.04 2.61
CA ILE A 64 -8.83 33.96 1.56
C ILE A 64 -7.31 34.09 1.52
N THR A 65 -6.76 34.00 0.33
CA THR A 65 -5.32 34.25 0.09
C THR A 65 -5.13 35.74 -0.24
N VAL A 66 -4.29 36.39 0.53
CA VAL A 66 -3.99 37.83 0.37
C VAL A 66 -2.49 38.07 0.30
N PRO A 67 -2.04 39.16 -0.38
CA PRO A 67 -0.64 39.58 -0.29
C PRO A 67 -0.23 39.82 1.15
N GLU A 68 1.01 39.47 1.50
CA GLU A 68 1.54 39.71 2.85
C GLU A 68 1.51 41.17 3.28
N SER A 69 1.57 42.10 2.29
CA SER A 69 1.42 43.53 2.48
C SER A 69 -0.03 44.02 2.67
N SER A 70 -1.00 43.13 2.75
CA SER A 70 -2.39 43.49 3.00
C SER A 70 -2.60 43.97 4.42
N LYS A 71 -3.23 45.14 4.54
CA LYS A 71 -3.42 45.83 5.83
C LYS A 71 -4.74 45.46 6.52
N TYR A 72 -5.76 45.15 5.74
CA TYR A 72 -7.08 44.81 6.26
C TYR A 72 -7.84 43.82 5.38
N LEU A 73 -8.80 43.13 5.97
CA LEU A 73 -9.89 42.45 5.27
C LEU A 73 -11.13 43.34 5.29
N LYS A 74 -11.88 43.37 4.19
CA LYS A 74 -13.16 44.03 4.06
C LYS A 74 -14.27 42.98 4.00
N PHE A 75 -15.19 43.04 4.90
CA PHE A 75 -16.39 42.20 4.96
C PHE A 75 -17.58 43.01 4.45
N THR A 76 -18.31 42.49 3.48
CA THR A 76 -19.50 43.13 2.90
C THR A 76 -20.70 42.19 2.93
N PHE A 77 -21.78 42.63 3.54
CA PHE A 77 -23.05 41.90 3.60
C PHE A 77 -24.21 42.84 3.21
N ILE A 78 -24.87 42.53 2.10
CA ILE A 78 -25.92 43.36 1.51
C ILE A 78 -25.42 44.82 1.32
N ASN A 79 -25.85 45.75 2.11
CA ASN A 79 -25.50 47.18 2.04
C ASN A 79 -24.54 47.62 3.16
N GLU A 80 -24.05 46.71 3.99
CA GLU A 80 -23.15 47.03 5.10
C GLU A 80 -21.74 46.52 4.79
N SER A 81 -20.70 47.35 5.03
CA SER A 81 -19.30 46.96 4.88
C SER A 81 -18.49 47.42 6.08
N LYS A 82 -17.67 46.52 6.61
CA LYS A 82 -16.70 46.83 7.68
C LYS A 82 -15.30 46.33 7.29
N LYS A 83 -14.28 46.98 7.85
CA LYS A 83 -12.88 46.62 7.68
C LYS A 83 -12.32 46.14 9.00
N VAL A 84 -11.49 45.09 8.95
CA VAL A 84 -10.73 44.58 10.07
C VAL A 84 -9.24 44.65 9.74
N ASP A 85 -8.49 45.31 10.61
CA ASP A 85 -7.04 45.39 10.46
C ASP A 85 -6.38 44.04 10.69
N ILE A 86 -5.42 43.70 9.86
CA ILE A 86 -4.70 42.41 9.90
C ILE A 86 -3.18 42.62 9.99
N GLU A 87 -2.68 43.86 10.06
CA GLU A 87 -1.22 44.15 10.18
C GLU A 87 -0.66 43.68 11.51
N GLU A 88 -1.39 43.84 12.62
CA GLU A 88 -0.95 43.49 13.96
C GLU A 88 -1.26 42.02 14.33
N ASN A 89 -2.13 41.39 13.58
CA ASN A 89 -2.58 40.03 13.88
C ASN A 89 -1.72 39.00 13.14
N LYS A 90 -0.71 38.46 13.83
CA LYS A 90 0.15 37.39 13.30
C LYS A 90 -0.56 36.02 13.18
N ASN A 91 -1.75 35.88 13.73
CA ASN A 91 -2.56 34.68 13.57
C ASN A 91 -3.31 34.72 12.24
N ASN A 92 -3.22 33.66 11.48
CA ASN A 92 -3.94 33.52 10.22
C ASN A 92 -5.41 33.12 10.40
N VAL A 93 -5.96 33.21 11.63
CA VAL A 93 -7.35 32.96 11.95
C VAL A 93 -7.96 34.26 12.51
N ILE A 94 -8.97 34.80 11.82
CA ILE A 94 -9.65 36.05 12.18
C ILE A 94 -11.16 35.83 12.10
N ASP A 95 -11.79 35.70 13.26
CA ASP A 95 -13.22 35.71 13.36
C ASP A 95 -13.71 37.17 13.38
N PHE A 96 -14.82 37.43 12.70
CA PHE A 96 -15.35 38.78 12.53
C PHE A 96 -16.87 38.82 12.84
N SER A 97 -17.32 39.86 13.49
CA SER A 97 -18.74 40.12 13.72
C SER A 97 -19.15 41.52 13.29
N PHE A 98 -20.31 41.65 12.64
CA PHE A 98 -20.89 42.93 12.25
C PHE A 98 -21.38 43.75 13.43
N ASP A 99 -21.78 43.12 14.53
CA ASP A 99 -22.31 43.73 15.74
C ASP A 99 -21.36 43.66 16.95
N GLY A 100 -20.17 43.09 16.75
CA GLY A 100 -19.17 42.93 17.81
C GLY A 100 -19.40 41.73 18.72
N VAL A 101 -20.41 40.92 18.50
CA VAL A 101 -20.68 39.69 19.28
C VAL A 101 -20.08 38.51 18.55
N ILE A 102 -18.93 38.03 19.03
CA ILE A 102 -18.30 36.76 18.60
C ILE A 102 -18.57 35.74 19.69
N PRO A 103 -19.33 34.67 19.41
CA PRO A 103 -19.58 33.62 20.40
C PRO A 103 -18.26 32.90 20.78
N GLU A 104 -18.16 32.41 22.00
CA GLU A 104 -17.01 31.62 22.44
C GLU A 104 -16.83 30.39 21.55
N ALA A 105 -15.56 30.01 21.29
CA ALA A 105 -15.22 28.89 20.39
C ALA A 105 -15.93 27.59 20.83
N GLY A 106 -16.79 27.07 19.97
CA GLY A 106 -17.66 25.91 20.23
C GLY A 106 -19.10 26.22 20.59
N ALA A 107 -19.44 27.46 20.99
CA ALA A 107 -20.82 27.86 21.32
C ALA A 107 -21.65 28.29 20.08
N ALA A 108 -20.98 28.75 19.02
CA ALA A 108 -21.65 29.31 17.84
C ALA A 108 -22.40 28.27 16.97
N GLU A 109 -21.94 27.01 16.97
CA GLU A 109 -22.57 25.94 16.16
C GLU A 109 -23.94 25.49 16.71
N GLU A 110 -24.27 25.78 17.95
CA GLU A 110 -25.45 25.26 18.63
C GLU A 110 -26.39 26.34 19.20
N GLN A 111 -26.12 27.63 18.95
CA GLN A 111 -27.06 28.67 19.34
C GLN A 111 -28.39 28.49 18.59
N GLY A 112 -29.42 28.12 19.37
CA GLY A 112 -30.77 27.83 18.85
C GLY A 112 -31.01 26.35 18.52
N ALA A 113 -30.05 25.45 18.79
CA ALA A 113 -30.28 24.02 18.64
C ALA A 113 -31.18 23.46 19.75
N ILE A 114 -32.14 22.63 19.36
CA ILE A 114 -33.06 21.93 20.26
C ILE A 114 -32.48 20.53 20.52
N LEU A 115 -31.95 20.31 21.72
CA LEU A 115 -31.28 19.06 22.10
C LEU A 115 -32.27 18.02 22.65
N LYS A 116 -33.39 17.84 21.98
CA LYS A 116 -34.47 16.87 22.31
C LYS A 116 -34.39 15.67 21.36
N THR A 117 -34.84 14.52 21.84
CA THR A 117 -35.04 13.31 21.05
C THR A 117 -36.20 13.44 20.09
N SER A 118 -36.27 12.63 19.04
CA SER A 118 -37.42 12.60 18.13
C SER A 118 -38.72 12.25 18.84
N ALA A 119 -38.69 11.39 19.87
CA ALA A 119 -39.87 11.04 20.66
C ALA A 119 -40.43 12.25 21.43
N GLU A 120 -39.57 13.05 22.05
CA GLU A 120 -39.96 14.29 22.75
C GLU A 120 -40.54 15.30 21.78
N LEU A 121 -39.91 15.53 20.62
CA LEU A 121 -40.38 16.48 19.61
C LEU A 121 -41.73 16.08 18.99
N ILE A 122 -41.98 14.79 18.81
CA ILE A 122 -43.25 14.25 18.32
C ILE A 122 -44.33 14.44 19.39
N ALA A 123 -44.04 14.15 20.66
CA ALA A 123 -44.98 14.33 21.77
C ALA A 123 -45.39 15.81 21.94
N GLU A 124 -44.45 16.73 21.73
CA GLU A 124 -44.66 18.18 21.75
C GLU A 124 -45.32 18.73 20.47
N LYS A 125 -45.50 17.89 19.45
CA LYS A 125 -46.05 18.25 18.14
C LYS A 125 -45.27 19.37 17.46
N ASP A 126 -43.91 19.33 17.54
CA ASP A 126 -43.04 20.29 16.85
C ASP A 126 -43.23 20.16 15.33
N LYS A 127 -43.92 21.12 14.75
CA LYS A 127 -44.33 21.11 13.34
C LYS A 127 -43.12 21.19 12.39
N ASP A 128 -42.12 21.99 12.75
CA ASP A 128 -40.93 22.17 11.92
C ASP A 128 -40.14 20.87 11.86
N PHE A 129 -39.92 20.21 13.01
CA PHE A 129 -39.29 18.93 13.09
C PHE A 129 -40.03 17.86 12.29
N MET A 130 -41.34 17.69 12.56
CA MET A 130 -42.14 16.66 11.92
C MET A 130 -42.17 16.81 10.39
N SER A 131 -42.34 18.05 9.90
CA SER A 131 -42.36 18.34 8.47
C SER A 131 -40.99 18.06 7.83
N ALA A 132 -39.90 18.58 8.42
CA ALA A 132 -38.56 18.38 7.90
C ALA A 132 -38.15 16.89 7.91
N PHE A 133 -38.47 16.17 9.00
CA PHE A 133 -38.16 14.76 9.14
C PHE A 133 -38.88 13.88 8.11
N THR A 134 -40.17 14.16 7.89
CA THR A 134 -40.99 13.41 6.92
C THR A 134 -40.49 13.64 5.48
N LEU A 135 -40.27 14.90 5.11
CA LEU A 135 -39.81 15.25 3.75
C LEU A 135 -38.41 14.79 3.48
N GLU A 136 -37.48 14.97 4.43
CA GLU A 136 -36.12 14.49 4.33
C GLU A 136 -36.09 12.99 4.08
N LYS A 137 -36.80 12.22 4.95
CA LYS A 137 -36.84 10.76 4.82
C LYS A 137 -37.43 10.31 3.48
N GLN A 138 -38.54 10.88 3.06
CA GLN A 138 -39.21 10.54 1.80
C GLN A 138 -38.30 10.78 0.59
N LEU A 139 -37.65 11.94 0.53
CA LEU A 139 -36.75 12.30 -0.57
C LEU A 139 -35.46 11.50 -0.53
N TYR A 140 -34.92 11.22 0.65
CA TYR A 140 -33.75 10.35 0.84
C TYR A 140 -34.02 8.93 0.34
N ASP A 141 -35.17 8.35 0.72
CA ASP A 141 -35.55 6.99 0.28
C ASP A 141 -35.72 6.92 -1.26
N GLN A 142 -36.14 8.03 -1.90
CA GLN A 142 -36.18 8.17 -3.35
C GLN A 142 -34.82 8.47 -4.00
N LYS A 143 -33.76 8.62 -3.21
CA LYS A 143 -32.41 9.03 -3.63
C LYS A 143 -32.37 10.43 -4.28
N ASP A 144 -33.40 11.25 -4.09
CA ASP A 144 -33.38 12.67 -4.48
C ASP A 144 -32.67 13.50 -3.42
N TYR A 145 -31.37 13.30 -3.33
CA TYR A 145 -30.52 13.92 -2.32
C TYR A 145 -30.44 15.44 -2.42
N LYS A 146 -30.61 16.00 -3.61
CA LYS A 146 -30.62 17.45 -3.81
C LYS A 146 -31.85 18.08 -3.16
N SER A 147 -33.01 17.49 -3.36
CA SER A 147 -34.27 17.94 -2.78
C SER A 147 -34.34 17.62 -1.27
N ALA A 148 -33.72 16.52 -0.81
CA ALA A 148 -33.62 16.18 0.60
C ALA A 148 -32.76 17.16 1.41
N LEU A 149 -31.72 17.72 0.79
CA LEU A 149 -30.66 18.50 1.45
C LEU A 149 -31.16 19.70 2.28
N PRO A 150 -32.13 20.55 1.84
CA PRO A 150 -32.65 21.64 2.64
C PRO A 150 -33.33 21.17 3.95
N HIS A 151 -34.11 20.08 3.87
CA HIS A 151 -34.81 19.49 5.02
C HIS A 151 -33.82 18.83 5.98
N TRP A 152 -32.83 18.10 5.44
CA TRP A 152 -31.73 17.54 6.21
C TRP A 152 -30.92 18.61 6.94
N ARG A 153 -30.60 19.74 6.29
CA ARG A 153 -29.88 20.86 6.91
C ARG A 153 -30.63 21.46 8.09
N LEU A 154 -31.95 21.59 7.98
CA LEU A 154 -32.78 22.04 9.09
C LEU A 154 -32.65 21.09 10.27
N LEU A 155 -32.81 19.78 10.05
CA LEU A 155 -32.66 18.76 11.09
C LEU A 155 -31.24 18.77 11.70
N TYR A 156 -30.23 18.79 10.87
CA TYR A 156 -28.81 18.77 11.27
C TYR A 156 -28.41 20.01 12.12
N LYS A 157 -28.96 21.17 11.81
CA LYS A 157 -28.65 22.41 12.53
C LYS A 157 -29.54 22.60 13.75
N LYS A 158 -30.86 22.50 13.61
CA LYS A 158 -31.83 22.83 14.65
C LYS A 158 -32.12 21.68 15.62
N TYR A 159 -32.02 20.43 15.16
CA TYR A 159 -32.41 19.24 15.95
C TYR A 159 -31.31 18.17 16.01
N PRO A 160 -30.06 18.51 16.34
CA PRO A 160 -28.90 17.61 16.16
C PRO A 160 -28.93 16.36 17.04
N LYS A 161 -29.69 16.35 18.13
CA LYS A 161 -29.82 15.20 19.06
C LYS A 161 -31.07 14.36 18.80
N SER A 162 -31.91 14.74 17.82
CA SER A 162 -33.22 14.13 17.67
C SER A 162 -33.15 12.66 17.22
N ILE A 163 -32.36 12.33 16.22
CA ILE A 163 -32.23 10.97 15.69
C ILE A 163 -30.90 10.77 14.97
N ILE A 164 -30.29 9.60 15.16
CA ILE A 164 -29.00 9.25 14.54
C ILE A 164 -29.04 9.25 12.99
N ASN A 165 -30.22 8.98 12.40
CA ASN A 165 -30.40 8.94 10.95
C ASN A 165 -30.00 10.24 10.26
N ILE A 166 -30.10 11.39 10.91
CA ILE A 166 -29.63 12.67 10.39
C ILE A 166 -28.16 12.55 9.94
N TYR A 167 -27.34 11.88 10.73
CA TYR A 167 -25.90 11.70 10.45
C TYR A 167 -25.63 10.58 9.44
N LEU A 168 -26.43 9.51 9.48
CA LEU A 168 -26.31 8.41 8.51
C LEU A 168 -26.73 8.86 7.11
N HIS A 169 -27.88 9.52 7.00
CA HIS A 169 -28.37 10.07 5.73
C HIS A 169 -27.45 11.18 5.23
N GLY A 170 -27.01 12.08 6.11
CA GLY A 170 -26.07 13.13 5.76
C GLY A 170 -24.77 12.59 5.18
N ALA A 171 -24.18 11.59 5.83
CA ALA A 171 -22.98 10.94 5.32
C ALA A 171 -23.23 10.33 3.93
N SER A 172 -24.30 9.56 3.76
CA SER A 172 -24.65 8.93 2.49
C SER A 172 -24.89 9.94 1.36
N MET A 173 -25.59 11.03 1.64
CA MET A 173 -25.81 12.11 0.67
C MET A 173 -24.50 12.76 0.25
N TYR A 174 -23.62 13.11 1.22
CA TYR A 174 -22.35 13.75 0.90
C TYR A 174 -21.38 12.80 0.19
N GLN A 175 -21.36 11.51 0.51
CA GLN A 175 -20.63 10.50 -0.26
C GLN A 175 -21.06 10.52 -1.74
N SER A 176 -22.38 10.53 -2.01
CA SER A 176 -22.91 10.62 -3.36
C SER A 176 -22.55 11.95 -4.06
N PHE A 177 -22.55 13.07 -3.34
CA PHE A 177 -22.13 14.36 -3.91
C PHE A 177 -20.64 14.40 -4.21
N ILE A 178 -19.79 13.78 -3.38
CA ILE A 178 -18.34 13.64 -3.59
C ILE A 178 -18.07 12.82 -4.86
N GLU A 179 -18.76 11.69 -5.02
CA GLU A 179 -18.62 10.80 -6.18
C GLU A 179 -19.10 11.48 -7.48
N GLY A 180 -20.14 12.31 -7.40
CA GLY A 180 -20.66 13.07 -8.54
C GLY A 180 -19.90 14.36 -8.86
N ALA A 181 -19.00 14.81 -7.98
CA ALA A 181 -18.29 16.08 -8.15
C ALA A 181 -17.16 15.97 -9.18
N LYS A 182 -17.22 16.80 -10.23
CA LYS A 182 -16.17 16.93 -11.25
C LYS A 182 -15.10 17.95 -10.87
N ASP A 183 -15.46 18.96 -10.11
CA ASP A 183 -14.57 19.99 -9.62
C ASP A 183 -13.88 19.58 -8.32
N GLN A 184 -12.55 19.64 -8.30
CA GLN A 184 -11.75 19.16 -7.15
C GLN A 184 -11.94 20.02 -5.90
N LYS A 185 -12.16 21.34 -6.04
CA LYS A 185 -12.40 22.22 -4.90
C LYS A 185 -13.77 21.93 -4.26
N LEU A 186 -14.78 21.69 -5.12
CA LEU A 186 -16.11 21.29 -4.66
C LEU A 186 -16.08 19.91 -3.98
N LYS A 187 -15.32 18.97 -4.55
CA LYS A 187 -15.11 17.65 -3.94
C LYS A 187 -14.50 17.78 -2.55
N ALA A 188 -13.44 18.57 -2.40
CA ALA A 188 -12.79 18.80 -1.11
C ALA A 188 -13.75 19.43 -0.09
N ALA A 189 -14.54 20.43 -0.49
CA ALA A 189 -15.55 21.04 0.38
C ALA A 189 -16.64 20.05 0.84
N TYR A 190 -17.03 19.12 -0.03
CA TYR A 190 -17.95 18.04 0.36
C TYR A 190 -17.31 17.05 1.33
N VAL A 191 -16.02 16.72 1.16
CA VAL A 191 -15.28 15.87 2.11
C VAL A 191 -15.19 16.57 3.46
N ASP A 192 -14.87 17.86 3.52
CA ASP A 192 -14.84 18.61 4.78
C ASP A 192 -16.20 18.59 5.50
N THR A 193 -17.29 18.76 4.75
CA THR A 193 -18.64 18.64 5.34
C THR A 193 -18.92 17.23 5.85
N LEU A 194 -18.50 16.20 5.12
CA LEU A 194 -18.64 14.80 5.57
C LEU A 194 -17.87 14.55 6.88
N MET A 195 -16.66 15.11 7.02
CA MET A 195 -15.88 15.01 8.27
C MET A 195 -16.61 15.69 9.43
N GLN A 196 -17.17 16.89 9.23
CA GLN A 196 -17.99 17.59 10.24
C GLN A 196 -19.24 16.79 10.64
N ILE A 197 -19.88 16.10 9.70
CA ILE A 197 -21.02 15.21 10.01
C ILE A 197 -20.60 14.12 10.99
N TYR A 198 -19.43 13.49 10.78
CA TYR A 198 -18.90 12.47 11.68
C TYR A 198 -18.57 13.05 13.06
N ASP A 199 -17.89 14.20 13.12
CA ASP A 199 -17.55 14.86 14.39
C ASP A 199 -18.80 15.20 15.21
N LYS A 200 -19.83 15.75 14.55
CA LYS A 200 -21.09 16.08 15.19
C LYS A 200 -21.89 14.83 15.61
N ARG A 201 -21.81 13.73 14.82
CA ARG A 201 -22.37 12.43 15.24
C ARG A 201 -21.72 11.93 16.53
N ILE A 202 -20.38 12.02 16.64
CA ILE A 202 -19.67 11.65 17.86
C ILE A 202 -20.16 12.47 19.05
N LYS A 203 -20.31 13.79 18.87
CA LYS A 203 -20.76 14.72 19.91
C LYS A 203 -22.12 14.36 20.46
N HIS A 204 -23.09 13.99 19.62
CA HIS A 204 -24.49 13.80 20.03
C HIS A 204 -24.89 12.35 20.28
N PHE A 205 -24.23 11.38 19.65
CA PHE A 205 -24.60 9.95 19.67
C PHE A 205 -23.53 9.01 20.17
N ASN A 206 -22.40 9.53 20.63
CA ASN A 206 -21.26 8.74 21.11
C ASN A 206 -20.73 7.73 20.06
N LYS A 207 -20.25 6.57 20.49
CA LYS A 207 -19.63 5.53 19.65
C LYS A 207 -18.41 6.05 18.87
N ARG A 208 -17.59 6.89 19.53
CA ARG A 208 -16.45 7.56 18.92
C ARG A 208 -15.56 6.60 18.13
N GLY A 209 -15.21 5.44 18.68
CA GLY A 209 -14.35 4.48 17.99
C GLY A 209 -14.91 3.98 16.66
N GLU A 210 -16.20 3.59 16.62
CA GLU A 210 -16.89 3.15 15.40
C GLU A 210 -16.94 4.28 14.34
N VAL A 211 -17.28 5.48 14.78
CA VAL A 211 -17.42 6.63 13.87
C VAL A 211 -16.08 7.07 13.30
N LEU A 212 -15.02 7.08 14.12
CA LEU A 212 -13.65 7.39 13.65
C LEU A 212 -13.15 6.40 12.60
N GLY A 213 -13.46 5.11 12.73
CA GLY A 213 -13.10 4.11 11.72
C GLY A 213 -13.71 4.44 10.35
N ARG A 214 -14.99 4.82 10.33
CA ARG A 214 -15.68 5.25 9.10
C ARG A 214 -15.14 6.58 8.59
N GLN A 215 -14.89 7.53 9.48
CA GLN A 215 -14.32 8.84 9.15
C GLN A 215 -12.93 8.70 8.51
N GLY A 216 -12.06 7.88 9.07
CA GLY A 216 -10.71 7.60 8.53
C GLY A 216 -10.78 6.90 7.17
N LYS A 217 -11.67 5.91 7.03
CA LYS A 217 -11.90 5.22 5.77
C LYS A 217 -12.31 6.20 4.67
N ASP A 218 -13.38 6.95 4.89
CA ASP A 218 -13.94 7.84 3.88
C ASP A 218 -12.98 8.99 3.57
N TYR A 219 -12.29 9.51 4.59
CA TYR A 219 -11.29 10.55 4.39
C TYR A 219 -10.16 10.08 3.45
N LEU A 220 -9.57 8.92 3.72
CA LEU A 220 -8.52 8.37 2.87
C LEU A 220 -9.03 8.01 1.48
N GLN A 221 -10.22 7.42 1.38
CA GLN A 221 -10.82 7.02 0.10
C GLN A 221 -11.04 8.21 -0.83
N TYR A 222 -11.48 9.35 -0.29
CA TYR A 222 -11.84 10.51 -1.11
C TYR A 222 -10.72 11.52 -1.30
N MET A 223 -9.73 11.54 -0.39
CA MET A 223 -8.60 12.48 -0.46
C MET A 223 -7.35 11.88 -1.13
N LEU A 224 -7.14 10.57 -1.05
CA LEU A 224 -6.07 9.91 -1.80
C LEU A 224 -6.53 9.68 -3.23
N ASP A 225 -5.96 10.43 -4.17
CA ASP A 225 -6.17 10.16 -5.59
C ASP A 225 -5.41 8.89 -6.00
N THR A 226 -5.97 8.14 -6.95
CA THR A 226 -5.30 7.02 -7.60
C THR A 226 -4.15 7.46 -8.51
N VAL A 227 -4.06 8.75 -8.83
CA VAL A 227 -2.95 9.38 -9.54
C VAL A 227 -1.79 9.64 -8.58
N LYS A 228 -0.57 9.50 -9.08
CA LYS A 228 0.67 9.68 -8.31
C LYS A 228 0.75 11.09 -7.71
N MET A 229 0.42 11.21 -6.43
CA MET A 229 0.54 12.46 -5.67
C MET A 229 1.98 12.65 -5.19
N ALA A 230 2.44 13.90 -5.16
CA ALA A 230 3.71 14.25 -4.52
C ALA A 230 3.61 14.01 -3.00
N ASP A 231 4.71 13.63 -2.37
CA ASP A 231 4.71 13.26 -0.96
C ASP A 231 4.32 14.42 -0.05
N GLU A 232 4.62 15.66 -0.43
CA GLU A 232 4.24 16.88 0.31
C GLU A 232 2.71 17.06 0.41
N VAL A 233 1.97 16.61 -0.61
CA VAL A 233 0.50 16.65 -0.65
C VAL A 233 -0.09 15.40 0.01
N ARG A 234 0.53 14.26 -0.18
CA ARG A 234 0.07 12.96 0.30
C ARG A 234 0.24 12.79 1.81
N LYS A 235 1.37 13.30 2.36
CA LYS A 235 1.71 13.15 3.78
C LYS A 235 0.61 13.66 4.72
N PRO A 236 0.15 14.93 4.66
CA PRO A 236 -0.88 15.42 5.57
C PRO A 236 -2.21 14.67 5.45
N ILE A 237 -2.52 14.12 4.28
CA ILE A 237 -3.71 13.29 4.09
C ILE A 237 -3.55 11.96 4.83
N LEU A 238 -2.38 11.31 4.67
CA LEU A 238 -2.09 10.06 5.36
C LEU A 238 -2.05 10.24 6.88
N GLU A 239 -1.40 11.31 7.39
CA GLU A 239 -1.34 11.61 8.81
C GLU A 239 -2.72 11.76 9.43
N LYS A 240 -3.59 12.54 8.79
CA LYS A 240 -4.95 12.78 9.30
C LYS A 240 -5.81 11.51 9.26
N GLY A 241 -5.76 10.77 8.15
CA GLY A 241 -6.49 9.49 8.03
C GLY A 241 -5.98 8.45 9.01
N TYR A 242 -4.66 8.33 9.15
CA TYR A 242 -4.00 7.46 10.12
C TYR A 242 -4.44 7.76 11.55
N ALA A 243 -4.45 9.04 11.95
CA ALA A 243 -4.87 9.44 13.29
C ALA A 243 -6.31 9.00 13.62
N TYR A 244 -7.24 9.13 12.67
CA TYR A 244 -8.60 8.63 12.85
C TYR A 244 -8.65 7.10 13.04
N LEU A 245 -7.91 6.36 12.21
CA LEU A 245 -7.89 4.90 12.26
C LEU A 245 -7.20 4.36 13.52
N GLU A 246 -6.07 4.94 13.90
CA GLU A 246 -5.32 4.55 15.10
C GLU A 246 -6.17 4.77 16.36
N GLU A 247 -6.83 5.93 16.50
CA GLU A 247 -7.73 6.20 17.62
C GLU A 247 -8.94 5.26 17.59
N SER A 248 -9.51 4.99 16.41
CA SER A 248 -10.60 4.02 16.25
C SER A 248 -10.23 2.66 16.80
N VAL A 249 -9.08 2.11 16.35
CA VAL A 249 -8.60 0.79 16.78
C VAL A 249 -8.29 0.77 18.28
N LYS A 250 -7.68 1.85 18.80
CA LYS A 250 -7.42 1.97 20.24
C LYS A 250 -8.71 1.95 21.09
N LEU A 251 -9.78 2.59 20.62
CA LEU A 251 -11.05 2.67 21.34
C LEU A 251 -11.90 1.39 21.19
N GLN A 252 -11.87 0.75 20.04
CA GLN A 252 -12.68 -0.44 19.76
C GLN A 252 -12.00 -1.75 20.15
N GLY A 253 -10.65 -1.79 20.16
CA GLY A 253 -9.90 -3.01 20.43
C GLY A 253 -10.39 -4.16 19.55
N ASN A 254 -10.83 -5.25 20.17
CA ASN A 254 -11.28 -6.47 19.47
C ASN A 254 -12.58 -6.33 18.67
N GLU A 255 -13.27 -5.21 18.79
CA GLU A 255 -14.47 -4.90 18.00
C GLU A 255 -14.13 -4.04 16.76
N SER A 256 -12.86 -3.80 16.48
CA SER A 256 -12.42 -3.05 15.30
C SER A 256 -12.82 -3.76 14.01
N GLU A 257 -13.43 -3.03 13.08
CA GLU A 257 -13.85 -3.57 11.79
C GLU A 257 -12.64 -3.99 10.94
N ALA A 258 -12.75 -5.10 10.21
CA ALA A 258 -11.70 -5.65 9.34
C ALA A 258 -11.13 -4.60 8.35
N ALA A 259 -12.00 -3.80 7.73
CA ALA A 259 -11.58 -2.76 6.79
C ALA A 259 -10.73 -1.65 7.45
N VAL A 260 -11.00 -1.33 8.72
CA VAL A 260 -10.23 -0.34 9.49
C VAL A 260 -8.81 -0.84 9.74
N LEU A 261 -8.64 -2.13 10.05
CA LEU A 261 -7.33 -2.74 10.27
C LEU A 261 -6.48 -2.76 8.99
N ILE A 262 -7.09 -3.06 7.84
CA ILE A 262 -6.42 -2.98 6.54
C ILE A 262 -5.92 -1.56 6.28
N LEU A 263 -6.79 -0.57 6.43
CA LEU A 263 -6.47 0.84 6.16
C LEU A 263 -5.46 1.40 7.15
N LEU A 264 -5.49 0.98 8.42
CA LEU A 264 -4.47 1.33 9.40
C LEU A 264 -3.10 0.86 8.90
N MET A 265 -2.96 -0.38 8.47
CA MET A 265 -1.70 -0.90 7.98
C MET A 265 -1.25 -0.25 6.67
N GLN A 266 -2.17 0.05 5.76
CA GLN A 266 -1.85 0.73 4.50
C GLN A 266 -1.35 2.16 4.74
N SER A 267 -2.01 2.93 5.63
CA SER A 267 -1.56 4.27 6.00
C SER A 267 -0.26 4.25 6.80
N THR A 268 -0.09 3.28 7.70
CA THR A 268 1.18 3.03 8.41
C THR A 268 2.34 2.82 7.43
N ARG A 269 2.17 1.92 6.45
CA ARG A 269 3.18 1.70 5.41
C ARG A 269 3.44 2.96 4.58
N GLY A 270 2.38 3.70 4.24
CA GLY A 270 2.50 4.96 3.50
C GLY A 270 3.34 6.00 4.23
N LEU A 271 3.09 6.20 5.52
CA LEU A 271 3.83 7.12 6.39
C LEU A 271 5.27 6.64 6.66
N PHE A 272 5.48 5.35 6.86
CA PHE A 272 6.82 4.77 6.99
C PHE A 272 7.65 4.98 5.72
N GLY A 273 7.05 4.79 4.53
CA GLY A 273 7.73 4.96 3.24
C GLY A 273 8.20 6.40 2.96
N ILE A 274 7.57 7.41 3.56
CA ILE A 274 7.97 8.83 3.49
C ILE A 274 8.80 9.29 4.71
N GLY A 275 9.19 8.34 5.60
CA GLY A 275 10.05 8.61 6.74
C GLY A 275 9.37 9.28 7.94
N ASP A 276 8.04 9.21 8.04
CA ASP A 276 7.27 9.88 9.10
C ASP A 276 6.95 8.96 10.29
N LEU A 277 6.95 7.65 10.08
CA LEU A 277 6.83 6.64 11.14
C LEU A 277 8.10 5.81 11.26
N SER A 278 8.39 5.35 12.46
CA SER A 278 9.51 4.44 12.71
C SER A 278 9.18 2.98 12.37
N LYS A 279 10.19 2.16 12.20
CA LYS A 279 10.06 0.71 12.01
C LYS A 279 9.30 0.05 13.16
N GLU A 280 9.60 0.46 14.39
CA GLU A 280 8.95 -0.07 15.61
C GLU A 280 7.45 0.21 15.58
N LYS A 281 7.02 1.38 15.07
CA LYS A 281 5.59 1.72 14.95
C LYS A 281 4.89 0.86 13.90
N VAL A 282 5.56 0.51 12.81
CA VAL A 282 5.02 -0.43 11.82
C VAL A 282 4.80 -1.81 12.44
N ILE A 283 5.78 -2.27 13.22
CA ILE A 283 5.73 -3.56 13.93
C ILE A 283 4.60 -3.56 14.97
N GLU A 284 4.49 -2.50 15.78
CA GLU A 284 3.43 -2.34 16.77
C GLU A 284 2.03 -2.39 16.13
N ASN A 285 1.82 -1.64 15.07
CA ASN A 285 0.52 -1.60 14.38
C ASN A 285 0.18 -2.96 13.73
N TYR A 286 1.18 -3.66 13.17
CA TYR A 286 0.99 -5.01 12.66
C TYR A 286 0.60 -6.00 13.78
N ASP A 287 1.27 -5.92 14.93
CA ASP A 287 0.98 -6.76 16.08
C ASP A 287 -0.45 -6.55 16.60
N ILE A 288 -0.86 -5.29 16.75
CA ILE A 288 -2.22 -4.91 17.14
C ILE A 288 -3.25 -5.46 16.15
N ALA A 289 -3.07 -5.18 14.86
CA ALA A 289 -4.00 -5.60 13.82
C ALA A 289 -4.10 -7.14 13.73
N SER A 290 -2.97 -7.85 13.73
CA SER A 290 -2.91 -9.30 13.68
C SER A 290 -3.59 -9.97 14.87
N ASN A 291 -3.39 -9.42 16.09
CA ASN A 291 -4.02 -9.94 17.30
C ASN A 291 -5.54 -9.79 17.24
N ILE A 292 -6.05 -8.62 16.83
CA ILE A 292 -7.50 -8.38 16.70
C ILE A 292 -8.10 -9.33 15.66
N ILE A 293 -7.46 -9.46 14.49
CA ILE A 293 -7.90 -10.36 13.42
C ILE A 293 -7.94 -11.82 13.92
N ASN A 294 -6.89 -12.28 14.60
CA ASN A 294 -6.83 -13.64 15.11
C ASN A 294 -7.92 -13.91 16.14
N GLN A 295 -8.21 -12.96 17.03
CA GLN A 295 -9.31 -13.11 18.00
C GLN A 295 -10.68 -13.12 17.32
N ALA A 296 -10.90 -12.32 16.27
CA ALA A 296 -12.12 -12.37 15.48
C ALA A 296 -12.30 -13.74 14.79
N LEU A 297 -11.22 -14.27 14.18
CA LEU A 297 -11.23 -15.58 13.53
C LEU A 297 -11.34 -16.75 14.51
N GLN A 298 -10.88 -16.60 15.75
CA GLN A 298 -11.16 -17.59 16.81
C GLN A 298 -12.64 -17.65 17.15
N LYS A 299 -13.36 -16.53 17.13
CA LYS A 299 -14.82 -16.48 17.35
C LYS A 299 -15.60 -17.02 16.15
N ASN A 300 -15.15 -16.71 14.92
CA ASN A 300 -15.75 -17.15 13.66
C ASN A 300 -14.66 -17.38 12.61
N ALA A 301 -14.21 -18.64 12.48
CA ALA A 301 -13.11 -19.02 11.59
C ALA A 301 -13.42 -18.82 10.10
N THR A 302 -14.68 -18.65 9.72
CA THR A 302 -15.13 -18.48 8.33
C THR A 302 -15.53 -17.05 7.99
N ASP A 303 -15.26 -16.08 8.88
CA ASP A 303 -15.55 -14.67 8.59
C ASP A 303 -14.65 -14.16 7.47
N ASN A 304 -15.26 -14.05 6.28
CA ASN A 304 -14.53 -13.66 5.06
C ASN A 304 -13.89 -12.27 5.14
N ASN A 305 -14.48 -11.34 5.90
CA ASN A 305 -13.91 -9.99 6.05
C ASN A 305 -12.57 -10.04 6.81
N TYR A 306 -12.51 -10.81 7.90
CA TYR A 306 -11.28 -10.95 8.67
C TYR A 306 -10.27 -11.88 8.00
N LEU A 307 -10.69 -12.86 7.19
CA LEU A 307 -9.78 -13.63 6.34
C LEU A 307 -9.08 -12.73 5.32
N ILE A 308 -9.84 -11.88 4.63
CA ILE A 308 -9.29 -10.88 3.69
C ILE A 308 -8.40 -9.88 4.42
N ALA A 309 -8.81 -9.40 5.61
CA ALA A 309 -8.01 -8.47 6.38
C ALA A 309 -6.67 -9.06 6.79
N ARG A 310 -6.65 -10.32 7.22
CA ARG A 310 -5.44 -11.05 7.57
C ARG A 310 -4.43 -11.06 6.43
N ASP A 311 -4.89 -11.50 5.25
CA ASP A 311 -4.01 -11.61 4.09
C ASP A 311 -3.49 -10.25 3.62
N ASN A 312 -4.33 -9.19 3.66
CA ASN A 312 -3.91 -7.83 3.32
C ASN A 312 -2.91 -7.26 4.33
N VAL A 313 -3.18 -7.38 5.63
CA VAL A 313 -2.31 -6.90 6.71
C VAL A 313 -0.93 -7.56 6.62
N ASP A 314 -0.89 -8.89 6.41
CA ASP A 314 0.35 -9.64 6.23
C ASP A 314 1.12 -9.15 4.99
N GLN A 315 0.45 -8.98 3.84
CA GLN A 315 1.08 -8.49 2.61
C GLN A 315 1.63 -7.07 2.76
N VAL A 316 0.87 -6.17 3.39
CA VAL A 316 1.30 -4.78 3.62
C VAL A 316 2.52 -4.73 4.53
N PHE A 317 2.54 -5.54 5.60
CA PHE A 317 3.66 -5.64 6.52
C PHE A 317 4.92 -6.18 5.81
N GLN A 318 4.80 -7.28 5.06
CA GLN A 318 5.91 -7.84 4.29
C GLN A 318 6.48 -6.81 3.29
N ALA A 319 5.60 -6.11 2.57
CA ALA A 319 6.00 -5.14 1.57
C ALA A 319 6.47 -3.79 2.15
N SER A 320 6.42 -3.59 3.48
CA SER A 320 6.87 -2.36 4.13
C SER A 320 8.39 -2.26 4.24
N GLY A 321 9.10 -3.40 4.26
CA GLY A 321 10.53 -3.49 4.59
C GLY A 321 10.82 -3.46 6.10
N ALA A 322 9.78 -3.38 6.94
CA ALA A 322 9.91 -3.46 8.39
C ALA A 322 9.92 -4.91 8.93
N ALA A 323 9.47 -5.86 8.10
CA ALA A 323 9.34 -7.28 8.45
C ALA A 323 10.65 -8.04 8.22
N ASP A 324 11.76 -7.61 8.80
CA ASP A 324 13.00 -8.37 8.77
C ASP A 324 13.04 -9.50 9.81
N CYS A 325 14.08 -10.32 9.77
CA CYS A 325 14.18 -11.50 10.64
C CYS A 325 14.17 -11.14 12.13
N GLU A 326 14.81 -10.05 12.52
CA GLU A 326 14.85 -9.60 13.90
C GLU A 326 13.43 -9.22 14.37
N ALA A 327 12.71 -8.43 13.57
CA ALA A 327 11.34 -8.04 13.86
C ALA A 327 10.41 -9.27 13.98
N LEU A 328 10.50 -10.21 13.03
CA LEU A 328 9.67 -11.42 13.05
C LEU A 328 9.98 -12.31 14.25
N ILE A 329 11.26 -12.46 14.63
CA ILE A 329 11.65 -13.21 15.83
C ILE A 329 11.06 -12.57 17.08
N ASN A 330 11.16 -11.24 17.20
CA ASN A 330 10.64 -10.50 18.36
C ASN A 330 9.11 -10.58 18.47
N ILE A 331 8.38 -10.59 17.34
CA ILE A 331 6.92 -10.73 17.31
C ILE A 331 6.48 -12.16 17.64
N TYR A 332 7.11 -13.15 16.99
CA TYR A 332 6.60 -14.52 17.02
C TYR A 332 7.11 -15.36 18.19
N THR A 333 8.33 -15.12 18.69
CA THR A 333 8.89 -15.93 19.80
C THR A 333 8.03 -15.93 21.06
N PRO A 334 7.54 -14.77 21.57
CA PRO A 334 6.71 -14.75 22.78
C PRO A 334 5.30 -15.36 22.55
N LYS A 335 4.86 -15.46 21.32
CA LYS A 335 3.54 -15.99 20.93
C LYS A 335 3.59 -17.40 20.35
N PHE A 336 4.78 -18.01 20.31
CA PHE A 336 5.00 -19.26 19.59
C PHE A 336 4.01 -20.36 19.99
N ASP A 337 3.82 -20.61 21.30
CA ASP A 337 2.98 -21.70 21.78
C ASP A 337 1.50 -21.49 21.43
N GLN A 338 1.04 -20.23 21.39
CA GLN A 338 -0.30 -19.87 20.94
C GLN A 338 -0.45 -20.13 19.43
N ILE A 339 0.51 -19.67 18.62
CA ILE A 339 0.52 -19.86 17.16
C ILE A 339 0.63 -21.34 16.83
N ALA A 340 1.50 -22.06 17.53
CA ALA A 340 1.74 -23.48 17.32
C ALA A 340 0.57 -24.40 17.75
N ALA A 341 -0.45 -23.86 18.40
CA ALA A 341 -1.70 -24.59 18.66
C ALA A 341 -2.62 -24.67 17.43
N ASN A 342 -2.41 -23.81 16.42
CA ASN A 342 -3.21 -23.77 15.20
C ASN A 342 -2.31 -24.00 13.97
N VAL A 343 -2.64 -25.01 13.17
CA VAL A 343 -1.85 -25.40 11.99
C VAL A 343 -1.79 -24.28 10.95
N GLU A 344 -2.89 -23.58 10.68
CA GLU A 344 -2.92 -22.52 9.68
C GLU A 344 -2.11 -21.29 10.10
N ASP A 345 -2.13 -20.93 11.38
CA ASP A 345 -1.32 -19.83 11.90
C ASP A 345 0.17 -20.21 11.89
N LEU A 346 0.49 -21.45 12.18
CA LEU A 346 1.85 -21.98 12.11
C LEU A 346 2.38 -22.02 10.67
N LYS A 347 1.55 -22.46 9.70
CA LYS A 347 1.87 -22.39 8.26
C LYS A 347 2.20 -20.97 7.81
N LYS A 348 1.40 -19.99 8.26
CA LYS A 348 1.65 -18.59 7.95
C LYS A 348 2.97 -18.08 8.51
N MET A 349 3.24 -18.38 9.78
CA MET A 349 4.50 -18.01 10.41
C MET A 349 5.69 -18.59 9.65
N VAL A 350 5.66 -19.87 9.29
CA VAL A 350 6.70 -20.52 8.49
C VAL A 350 6.86 -19.85 7.13
N ARG A 351 5.76 -19.56 6.41
CA ARG A 351 5.81 -18.86 5.12
C ARG A 351 6.34 -17.43 5.25
N MET A 352 5.98 -16.70 6.31
CA MET A 352 6.48 -15.35 6.56
C MET A 352 7.99 -15.35 6.77
N LEU A 353 8.48 -16.23 7.64
CA LEU A 353 9.91 -16.41 7.91
C LEU A 353 10.66 -16.84 6.64
N ASP A 354 10.12 -17.76 5.85
CA ASP A 354 10.72 -18.22 4.59
C ASP A 354 10.86 -17.08 3.58
N ARG A 355 9.80 -16.31 3.33
CA ARG A 355 9.78 -15.19 2.38
C ARG A 355 10.76 -14.08 2.74
N GLN A 356 11.02 -13.88 4.02
CA GLN A 356 11.96 -12.88 4.51
C GLN A 356 13.40 -13.42 4.65
N GLY A 357 13.65 -14.65 4.21
CA GLY A 357 14.97 -15.28 4.28
C GLY A 357 15.42 -15.63 5.70
N CYS A 358 14.48 -15.82 6.63
CA CYS A 358 14.74 -16.14 8.04
C CYS A 358 14.88 -17.64 8.30
N ASP A 359 15.09 -18.42 7.28
CA ASP A 359 15.18 -19.88 7.29
C ASP A 359 16.40 -20.46 8.04
N ALA A 360 17.37 -19.62 8.35
CA ALA A 360 18.51 -19.97 9.20
C ALA A 360 18.26 -19.75 10.71
N THR A 361 17.06 -19.29 11.09
CA THR A 361 16.79 -18.94 12.49
C THR A 361 16.28 -20.13 13.31
N PRO A 362 16.58 -20.19 14.63
CA PRO A 362 16.04 -21.23 15.50
C PRO A 362 14.50 -21.24 15.56
N LEU A 363 13.88 -20.07 15.38
CA LEU A 363 12.43 -19.95 15.33
C LEU A 363 11.83 -20.67 14.13
N TYR A 364 12.45 -20.51 12.94
CA TYR A 364 12.04 -21.21 11.72
C TYR A 364 12.17 -22.73 11.88
N ALA A 365 13.30 -23.20 12.41
CA ALA A 365 13.53 -24.63 12.66
C ALA A 365 12.46 -25.23 13.58
N ARG A 366 12.20 -24.55 14.73
CA ARG A 366 11.19 -24.97 15.70
C ARG A 366 9.78 -24.98 15.10
N ALA A 367 9.45 -23.96 14.30
CA ALA A 367 8.14 -23.85 13.65
C ALA A 367 7.94 -24.91 12.58
N SER A 368 8.95 -25.16 11.75
CA SER A 368 8.92 -26.19 10.71
C SER A 368 8.78 -27.60 11.28
N GLU A 369 9.53 -27.91 12.34
CA GLU A 369 9.43 -29.18 13.05
C GLU A 369 8.02 -29.40 13.64
N LYS A 370 7.49 -28.38 14.32
CA LYS A 370 6.15 -28.44 14.89
C LYS A 370 5.07 -28.59 13.84
N LEU A 371 5.19 -27.87 12.72
CA LEU A 371 4.27 -27.97 11.59
C LEU A 371 4.28 -29.40 11.00
N TYR A 372 5.46 -29.95 10.78
CA TYR A 372 5.59 -31.31 10.27
C TYR A 372 5.00 -32.39 11.20
N GLN A 373 5.18 -32.22 12.51
CA GLN A 373 4.58 -33.13 13.51
C GLN A 373 3.05 -33.08 13.52
N MET A 374 2.47 -31.90 13.31
CA MET A 374 1.01 -31.71 13.33
C MET A 374 0.34 -32.14 12.03
N GLU A 375 0.95 -31.80 10.90
CA GLU A 375 0.42 -32.05 9.56
C GLU A 375 1.58 -32.36 8.60
N PRO A 376 1.94 -33.64 8.43
CA PRO A 376 2.87 -34.03 7.39
C PRO A 376 2.30 -33.67 6.01
N SER A 377 2.81 -32.60 5.43
CA SER A 377 2.39 -32.08 4.12
C SER A 377 3.61 -31.77 3.26
N ALA A 378 3.40 -31.57 1.95
CA ALA A 378 4.48 -31.18 1.04
C ALA A 378 5.20 -29.90 1.52
N GLU A 379 4.45 -28.90 1.96
CA GLU A 379 4.99 -27.62 2.47
C GLU A 379 5.80 -27.82 3.77
N ALA A 380 5.27 -28.63 4.69
CA ALA A 380 5.95 -28.90 5.95
C ALA A 380 7.23 -29.71 5.74
N ALA A 381 7.20 -30.75 4.89
CA ALA A 381 8.38 -31.52 4.52
C ALA A 381 9.43 -30.64 3.81
N TYR A 382 9.01 -29.78 2.91
CA TYR A 382 9.91 -28.83 2.24
C TYR A 382 10.59 -27.86 3.24
N SER A 383 9.84 -27.35 4.21
CA SER A 383 10.40 -26.48 5.27
C SER A 383 11.43 -27.23 6.13
N MET A 384 11.16 -28.50 6.44
CA MET A 384 12.13 -29.36 7.14
C MET A 384 13.38 -29.61 6.31
N ALA A 385 13.24 -29.89 5.01
CA ALA A 385 14.38 -30.07 4.11
C ALA A 385 15.31 -28.84 4.15
N ARG A 386 14.75 -27.63 4.04
CA ARG A 386 15.52 -26.39 4.11
C ARG A 386 16.20 -26.17 5.46
N THR A 387 15.53 -26.52 6.53
CA THR A 387 16.13 -26.49 7.89
C THR A 387 17.37 -27.38 7.96
N PHE A 388 17.30 -28.59 7.39
CA PHE A 388 18.45 -29.50 7.36
C PHE A 388 19.56 -29.07 6.40
N VAL A 389 19.23 -28.43 5.27
CA VAL A 389 20.24 -27.79 4.40
C VAL A 389 21.05 -26.74 5.17
N LYS A 390 20.37 -25.89 5.97
CA LYS A 390 21.04 -24.86 6.79
C LYS A 390 21.87 -25.46 7.93
N ALA A 391 21.48 -26.61 8.42
CA ALA A 391 22.25 -27.36 9.42
C ALA A 391 23.34 -28.26 8.80
N GLU A 392 23.59 -28.12 7.47
CA GLU A 392 24.56 -28.89 6.70
C GLU A 392 24.33 -30.42 6.78
N ASN A 393 23.11 -30.86 7.17
CA ASN A 393 22.71 -32.25 7.20
C ASN A 393 22.04 -32.65 5.88
N HIS A 394 22.86 -32.87 4.86
CA HIS A 394 22.40 -33.11 3.49
C HIS A 394 21.59 -34.39 3.34
N GLU A 395 21.90 -35.44 4.12
CA GLU A 395 21.19 -36.71 4.08
C GLU A 395 19.70 -36.54 4.52
N ARG A 396 19.47 -35.88 5.67
CA ARG A 396 18.12 -35.60 6.13
C ARG A 396 17.39 -34.59 5.25
N ALA A 397 18.12 -33.59 4.72
CA ALA A 397 17.54 -32.66 3.76
C ALA A 397 16.99 -33.38 2.53
N GLU A 398 17.76 -34.34 1.99
CA GLU A 398 17.35 -35.14 0.84
C GLU A 398 16.12 -36.00 1.13
N GLU A 399 16.04 -36.63 2.31
CA GLU A 399 14.87 -37.40 2.73
C GLU A 399 13.59 -36.54 2.74
N TYR A 400 13.67 -35.35 3.32
CA TYR A 400 12.53 -34.44 3.41
C TYR A 400 12.16 -33.82 2.05
N TYR A 401 13.13 -33.53 1.18
CA TYR A 401 12.83 -33.13 -0.20
C TYR A 401 12.09 -34.23 -0.96
N LYS A 402 12.49 -35.50 -0.82
CA LYS A 402 11.80 -36.62 -1.45
C LYS A 402 10.36 -36.75 -0.95
N GLN A 403 10.14 -36.56 0.36
CA GLN A 403 8.80 -36.56 0.94
C GLN A 403 7.96 -35.39 0.41
N ALA A 404 8.54 -34.17 0.36
CA ALA A 404 7.87 -32.99 -0.19
C ALA A 404 7.46 -33.21 -1.66
N ILE A 405 8.37 -33.71 -2.49
CA ILE A 405 8.10 -34.04 -3.90
C ILE A 405 7.02 -35.10 -4.04
N GLY A 406 7.01 -36.10 -3.17
CA GLY A 406 6.03 -37.17 -3.22
C GLY A 406 4.61 -36.74 -2.82
N LEU A 407 4.48 -35.71 -2.00
CA LEU A 407 3.21 -35.17 -1.51
C LEU A 407 2.68 -34.00 -2.35
N GLU A 408 3.53 -33.32 -3.10
CA GLU A 408 3.17 -32.13 -3.88
C GLU A 408 2.42 -32.49 -5.16
N LYS A 409 1.46 -31.62 -5.51
CA LYS A 409 0.68 -31.76 -6.75
C LYS A 409 0.76 -30.51 -7.64
N ASP A 410 1.15 -29.36 -7.07
CA ASP A 410 1.31 -28.13 -7.84
C ASP A 410 2.62 -28.20 -8.64
N PRO A 411 2.57 -28.11 -9.98
CA PRO A 411 3.77 -28.14 -10.81
C PRO A 411 4.78 -27.02 -10.50
N LEU A 412 4.33 -25.85 -10.09
CA LEU A 412 5.22 -24.73 -9.76
C LEU A 412 6.04 -25.04 -8.50
N ASN A 413 5.39 -25.62 -7.49
CA ASN A 413 6.07 -26.06 -6.27
C ASN A 413 6.99 -27.25 -6.55
N LEU A 414 6.52 -28.24 -7.31
CA LEU A 414 7.36 -29.37 -7.75
C LEU A 414 8.62 -28.90 -8.48
N SER A 415 8.48 -27.94 -9.37
CA SER A 415 9.63 -27.35 -10.07
C SER A 415 10.65 -26.77 -9.08
N LYS A 416 10.19 -26.03 -8.08
CA LYS A 416 11.05 -25.45 -7.04
C LYS A 416 11.73 -26.54 -6.21
N TYR A 417 11.01 -27.56 -5.78
CA TYR A 417 11.55 -28.62 -4.95
C TYR A 417 12.59 -29.45 -5.72
N TYR A 418 12.33 -29.77 -6.98
CA TYR A 418 13.31 -30.44 -7.84
C TYR A 418 14.57 -29.57 -8.07
N TYR A 419 14.41 -28.26 -8.23
CA TYR A 419 15.55 -27.35 -8.38
C TYR A 419 16.44 -27.35 -7.12
N GLU A 420 15.86 -27.23 -5.93
CA GLU A 420 16.62 -27.23 -4.68
C GLU A 420 17.26 -28.61 -4.40
N MET A 421 16.57 -29.69 -4.72
CA MET A 421 17.12 -31.04 -4.65
C MET A 421 18.33 -31.22 -5.61
N ALA A 422 18.27 -30.62 -6.78
CA ALA A 422 19.38 -30.64 -7.74
C ALA A 422 20.58 -29.86 -7.20
N THR A 423 20.37 -28.70 -6.57
CA THR A 423 21.48 -27.91 -6.00
C THR A 423 22.19 -28.63 -4.85
N LEU A 424 21.43 -29.38 -4.05
CA LEU A 424 21.99 -30.21 -2.99
C LEU A 424 22.93 -31.30 -3.55
N ASN A 425 22.61 -31.85 -4.71
CA ASN A 425 23.35 -32.94 -5.36
C ASN A 425 24.36 -32.50 -6.42
N PHE A 426 24.51 -31.19 -6.60
CA PHE A 426 25.23 -30.59 -7.72
C PHE A 426 26.70 -31.03 -7.83
N ALA A 427 27.41 -31.06 -6.71
CA ALA A 427 28.85 -31.39 -6.70
C ALA A 427 29.12 -32.90 -6.71
N ASP A 428 28.39 -33.65 -5.89
CA ASP A 428 28.73 -35.04 -5.60
C ASP A 428 28.03 -36.03 -6.53
N ARG A 429 26.85 -35.69 -7.04
CA ARG A 429 26.00 -36.57 -7.87
C ARG A 429 25.46 -35.85 -9.12
N PRO A 430 26.34 -35.46 -10.06
CA PRO A 430 25.97 -34.60 -11.20
C PRO A 430 24.91 -35.21 -12.13
N GLN A 431 24.87 -36.54 -12.25
CA GLN A 431 23.86 -37.22 -13.07
C GLN A 431 22.46 -37.14 -12.43
N GLU A 432 22.37 -37.25 -11.09
CA GLU A 432 21.11 -37.07 -10.36
C GLU A 432 20.67 -35.61 -10.40
N ALA A 433 21.63 -34.67 -10.20
CA ALA A 433 21.37 -33.24 -10.32
C ALA A 433 20.79 -32.89 -11.69
N LYS A 434 21.35 -33.40 -12.79
CA LYS A 434 20.80 -33.27 -14.14
C LYS A 434 19.34 -33.76 -14.22
N SER A 435 19.06 -34.93 -13.66
CA SER A 435 17.73 -35.52 -13.67
C SER A 435 16.73 -34.61 -12.96
N TYR A 436 17.08 -34.09 -11.78
CA TYR A 436 16.22 -33.18 -11.03
C TYR A 436 16.03 -31.83 -11.71
N LEU A 437 17.10 -31.25 -12.33
CA LEU A 437 16.95 -30.00 -13.09
C LEU A 437 16.03 -30.16 -14.28
N LYS A 438 16.09 -31.30 -14.99
CA LYS A 438 15.14 -31.56 -16.08
C LYS A 438 13.72 -31.69 -15.60
N LYS A 439 13.48 -32.39 -14.50
CA LYS A 439 12.14 -32.47 -13.88
C LYS A 439 11.64 -31.10 -13.41
N SER A 440 12.54 -30.24 -12.91
CA SER A 440 12.21 -28.86 -12.57
C SER A 440 11.73 -28.08 -13.82
N ILE A 441 12.45 -28.18 -14.92
CA ILE A 441 12.11 -27.54 -16.20
C ILE A 441 10.79 -28.09 -16.78
N GLU A 442 10.57 -29.40 -16.72
CA GLU A 442 9.33 -30.05 -17.17
C GLU A 442 8.10 -29.54 -16.42
N ASN A 443 8.22 -29.33 -15.10
CA ASN A 443 7.13 -28.84 -14.27
C ASN A 443 6.91 -27.33 -14.43
N ASN A 444 7.97 -26.54 -14.68
CA ASN A 444 7.84 -25.10 -14.96
C ASN A 444 8.86 -24.65 -16.02
N PRO A 445 8.47 -24.68 -17.30
CA PRO A 445 9.36 -24.26 -18.40
C PRO A 445 9.75 -22.78 -18.36
N ASN A 446 9.01 -21.95 -17.60
CA ASN A 446 9.29 -20.52 -17.45
C ASN A 446 10.20 -20.18 -16.25
N TYR A 447 10.71 -21.16 -15.54
CA TYR A 447 11.64 -20.96 -14.45
C TYR A 447 13.08 -20.96 -14.99
N GLY A 448 13.72 -19.80 -15.09
CA GLY A 448 15.03 -19.63 -15.74
C GLY A 448 16.20 -20.25 -14.98
N LYS A 449 16.17 -20.27 -13.64
CA LYS A 449 17.29 -20.76 -12.81
C LYS A 449 17.70 -22.22 -13.10
N PRO A 450 16.79 -23.19 -13.24
CA PRO A 450 17.16 -24.57 -13.57
C PRO A 450 17.95 -24.70 -14.88
N TYR A 451 17.66 -23.87 -15.89
CA TYR A 451 18.42 -23.86 -17.13
C TYR A 451 19.84 -23.32 -16.91
N ILE A 452 20.00 -22.25 -16.11
CA ILE A 452 21.33 -21.71 -15.76
C ILE A 452 22.17 -22.79 -15.06
N VAL A 453 21.58 -23.38 -14.00
CA VAL A 453 22.29 -24.39 -13.18
C VAL A 453 22.63 -25.65 -14.02
N LEU A 454 21.77 -26.03 -14.96
CA LEU A 454 22.07 -27.17 -15.85
C LEU A 454 23.23 -26.86 -16.79
N GLY A 455 23.33 -25.66 -17.33
CA GLY A 455 24.49 -25.19 -18.07
C GLY A 455 25.78 -25.20 -17.23
N ASP A 456 25.68 -24.70 -15.99
CA ASP A 456 26.81 -24.69 -15.03
C ASP A 456 27.28 -26.11 -14.69
N LEU A 457 26.34 -27.03 -14.48
CA LEU A 457 26.62 -28.43 -14.19
C LEU A 457 27.45 -29.08 -15.33
N TYR A 458 27.09 -28.78 -16.57
CA TYR A 458 27.85 -29.31 -17.73
C TYR A 458 29.24 -28.69 -17.82
N VAL A 459 29.33 -27.36 -17.65
CA VAL A 459 30.64 -26.67 -17.67
C VAL A 459 31.56 -27.20 -16.58
N GLN A 460 31.08 -27.36 -15.35
CA GLN A 460 31.90 -27.88 -14.25
C GLN A 460 32.41 -29.28 -14.50
N ASN A 461 31.63 -30.09 -15.18
CA ASN A 461 31.99 -31.48 -15.48
C ASN A 461 32.65 -31.68 -16.87
N SER A 462 32.94 -30.60 -17.62
CA SER A 462 33.45 -30.68 -18.99
C SER A 462 34.71 -31.52 -19.11
N LYS A 463 35.61 -31.46 -18.12
CA LYS A 463 36.87 -32.26 -18.10
C LYS A 463 36.64 -33.76 -17.93
N SER A 464 35.55 -34.20 -17.33
CA SER A 464 35.22 -35.61 -17.13
C SER A 464 34.37 -36.20 -18.27
N ILE A 465 33.91 -35.36 -19.20
CA ILE A 465 33.01 -35.75 -20.28
C ILE A 465 33.77 -35.91 -21.61
N GLY A 466 34.68 -34.97 -21.91
CA GLY A 466 35.45 -35.00 -23.14
C GLY A 466 36.90 -35.51 -22.91
N GLU A 467 37.33 -36.42 -23.73
CA GLU A 467 38.71 -36.95 -23.68
C GLU A 467 39.73 -35.95 -24.21
N ASN A 468 39.34 -35.12 -25.19
CA ASN A 468 40.16 -34.10 -25.81
C ASN A 468 39.52 -32.72 -25.80
N ASP A 469 40.25 -31.69 -26.22
CA ASP A 469 39.77 -30.29 -26.17
C ASP A 469 38.59 -30.02 -27.11
N PHE A 470 38.53 -30.75 -28.24
CA PHE A 470 37.38 -30.61 -29.15
C PHE A 470 36.09 -31.15 -28.52
N GLU A 471 36.13 -32.33 -27.91
CA GLU A 471 34.95 -32.91 -27.23
C GLU A 471 34.52 -32.04 -26.06
N ARG A 472 35.46 -31.46 -25.27
CA ARG A 472 35.16 -30.50 -24.22
C ARG A 472 34.46 -29.25 -24.77
N SER A 473 34.90 -28.79 -25.97
CA SER A 473 34.25 -27.63 -26.61
C SER A 473 32.79 -27.87 -26.95
N MET A 474 32.37 -29.11 -27.23
CA MET A 474 30.97 -29.48 -27.45
C MET A 474 30.11 -29.28 -26.19
N VAL A 475 30.70 -29.51 -25.01
CA VAL A 475 30.01 -29.27 -23.73
C VAL A 475 29.69 -27.79 -23.55
N PHE A 476 30.62 -26.89 -23.92
CA PHE A 476 30.39 -25.44 -23.83
C PHE A 476 29.33 -24.97 -24.83
N LEU A 477 29.23 -25.56 -26.02
CA LEU A 477 28.15 -25.29 -26.97
C LEU A 477 26.79 -25.60 -26.34
N LEU A 478 26.63 -26.77 -25.73
CA LEU A 478 25.40 -27.20 -25.09
C LEU A 478 25.07 -26.32 -23.87
N ALA A 479 26.06 -25.97 -23.05
CA ALA A 479 25.86 -25.08 -21.91
C ALA A 479 25.31 -23.71 -22.35
N VAL A 480 25.89 -23.14 -23.42
CA VAL A 480 25.38 -21.87 -23.99
C VAL A 480 23.98 -22.00 -24.56
N ASP A 481 23.59 -23.16 -25.08
CA ASP A 481 22.21 -23.41 -25.49
C ASP A 481 21.25 -23.33 -24.29
N TYR A 482 21.65 -23.87 -23.14
CA TYR A 482 20.86 -23.79 -21.92
C TYR A 482 20.75 -22.36 -21.36
N TYR A 483 21.84 -21.57 -21.38
CA TYR A 483 21.79 -20.15 -21.00
C TYR A 483 20.88 -19.32 -21.93
N ASN A 484 20.89 -19.63 -23.24
CA ASN A 484 19.95 -18.99 -24.17
C ASN A 484 18.49 -19.38 -23.90
N ARG A 485 18.23 -20.63 -23.52
CA ARG A 485 16.89 -21.07 -23.10
C ARG A 485 16.48 -20.37 -21.79
N ALA A 486 17.40 -20.23 -20.83
CA ALA A 486 17.14 -19.54 -19.56
C ALA A 486 16.62 -18.12 -19.76
N LYS A 487 17.34 -17.29 -20.52
CA LYS A 487 16.93 -15.90 -20.75
C LYS A 487 15.65 -15.74 -21.58
N LYS A 488 15.35 -16.75 -22.42
CA LYS A 488 14.11 -16.79 -23.19
C LYS A 488 12.91 -17.17 -22.31
N ALA A 489 13.13 -18.10 -21.37
CA ALA A 489 12.12 -18.59 -20.46
C ALA A 489 11.79 -17.57 -19.36
N ASP A 490 12.82 -16.89 -18.84
CA ASP A 490 12.71 -15.99 -17.68
C ASP A 490 13.60 -14.76 -17.88
N PRO A 491 13.01 -13.60 -18.21
CA PRO A 491 13.77 -12.36 -18.38
C PRO A 491 14.55 -11.92 -17.12
N SER A 492 14.16 -12.36 -15.93
CA SER A 492 14.83 -11.97 -14.68
C SER A 492 16.26 -12.50 -14.57
N VAL A 493 16.56 -13.61 -15.26
CA VAL A 493 17.92 -14.20 -15.30
C VAL A 493 18.72 -13.83 -16.56
N ALA A 494 18.20 -12.90 -17.38
CA ALA A 494 18.80 -12.58 -18.68
C ALA A 494 20.22 -11.99 -18.57
N GLU A 495 20.50 -11.17 -17.58
CA GLU A 495 21.82 -10.57 -17.35
C GLU A 495 22.85 -11.64 -16.98
N GLU A 496 22.50 -12.50 -16.03
CA GLU A 496 23.33 -13.65 -15.63
C GLU A 496 23.60 -14.57 -16.82
N ALA A 497 22.55 -14.94 -17.56
CA ALA A 497 22.67 -15.78 -18.74
C ALA A 497 23.59 -15.16 -19.80
N ASN A 498 23.47 -13.87 -20.10
CA ASN A 498 24.32 -13.18 -21.07
C ASN A 498 25.79 -13.16 -20.62
N THR A 499 26.05 -12.94 -19.35
CA THR A 499 27.42 -13.00 -18.79
C THR A 499 28.04 -14.39 -19.03
N LYS A 500 27.29 -15.46 -18.73
CA LYS A 500 27.76 -16.85 -18.95
C LYS A 500 27.91 -17.18 -20.43
N ILE A 501 27.01 -16.73 -21.29
CA ILE A 501 27.12 -16.89 -22.74
C ILE A 501 28.41 -16.26 -23.24
N ASN A 502 28.70 -15.02 -22.86
CA ASN A 502 29.91 -14.32 -23.29
C ASN A 502 31.18 -15.02 -22.79
N THR A 503 31.19 -15.50 -21.56
CA THR A 503 32.30 -16.23 -20.96
C THR A 503 32.54 -17.55 -21.68
N TYR A 504 31.53 -18.37 -21.89
CA TYR A 504 31.72 -19.74 -22.37
C TYR A 504 31.72 -19.88 -23.88
N SER A 505 31.24 -18.88 -24.64
CA SER A 505 31.40 -18.86 -26.11
C SER A 505 32.89 -18.76 -26.55
N GLN A 506 33.77 -18.31 -25.67
CA GLN A 506 35.23 -18.27 -25.95
C GLN A 506 35.85 -19.65 -26.01
N TYR A 507 35.21 -20.68 -25.50
CA TYR A 507 35.66 -22.08 -25.50
C TYR A 507 35.01 -22.90 -26.62
N PHE A 508 34.33 -22.27 -27.57
CA PHE A 508 33.81 -22.93 -28.75
C PHE A 508 34.97 -23.42 -29.63
N PRO A 509 34.77 -24.50 -30.42
CA PRO A 509 35.81 -25.00 -31.31
C PRO A 509 36.16 -23.94 -32.36
N ILE A 510 37.39 -23.97 -32.85
CA ILE A 510 37.78 -23.19 -34.03
C ILE A 510 37.33 -23.93 -35.31
N LYS A 511 37.27 -23.22 -36.44
CA LYS A 511 36.80 -23.80 -37.71
C LYS A 511 37.65 -24.98 -38.19
N GLU A 512 38.95 -24.90 -37.98
CA GLU A 512 39.92 -25.95 -38.31
C GLU A 512 39.61 -27.23 -37.54
N ASP A 513 39.34 -27.15 -36.23
CA ASP A 513 39.05 -28.32 -35.41
C ASP A 513 37.71 -28.96 -35.81
N ILE A 514 36.70 -28.14 -36.18
CA ILE A 514 35.41 -28.63 -36.68
C ILE A 514 35.65 -29.46 -37.96
N PHE A 515 36.43 -28.91 -38.90
CA PHE A 515 36.74 -29.57 -40.17
C PHE A 515 37.55 -30.87 -39.98
N PHE A 516 38.59 -30.85 -39.14
CA PHE A 516 39.41 -32.05 -38.87
C PHE A 516 38.63 -33.19 -38.20
N ASN A 517 37.56 -32.87 -37.48
CA ASN A 517 36.67 -33.86 -36.88
C ASN A 517 35.50 -34.28 -37.82
N GLY A 518 35.54 -33.89 -39.11
CA GLY A 518 34.56 -34.27 -40.12
C GLY A 518 33.18 -33.67 -39.94
N LEU A 519 33.10 -32.52 -39.24
CA LEU A 519 31.86 -31.82 -38.91
C LEU A 519 31.78 -30.49 -39.66
N THR A 520 30.58 -29.91 -39.71
CA THR A 520 30.31 -28.59 -40.31
C THR A 520 29.52 -27.68 -39.36
N GLU A 521 29.74 -26.36 -39.48
CA GLU A 521 28.91 -25.38 -38.75
C GLU A 521 27.45 -25.56 -39.09
N GLY A 522 26.58 -25.48 -38.09
CA GLY A 522 25.15 -25.73 -38.22
C GLY A 522 24.72 -27.19 -38.10
N GLN A 523 25.64 -28.13 -38.16
CA GLN A 523 25.35 -29.55 -37.99
C GLN A 523 24.98 -29.85 -36.52
N SER A 524 24.01 -30.75 -36.33
CA SER A 524 23.71 -31.28 -34.99
C SER A 524 24.72 -32.34 -34.60
N THR A 525 25.19 -32.30 -33.36
CA THR A 525 26.06 -33.31 -32.75
C THR A 525 25.56 -33.66 -31.34
N THR A 526 25.99 -34.81 -30.83
CA THR A 526 25.62 -35.27 -29.50
C THR A 526 26.83 -35.15 -28.57
N VAL A 527 26.66 -34.46 -27.45
CA VAL A 527 27.64 -34.41 -26.37
C VAL A 527 27.71 -35.79 -25.71
N GLY A 528 28.90 -36.36 -25.64
CA GLY A 528 29.13 -37.73 -25.13
C GLY A 528 28.96 -37.87 -23.62
N GLY A 529 29.42 -39.01 -23.12
CA GLY A 529 29.40 -39.35 -21.71
C GLY A 529 27.99 -39.43 -21.14
N TRP A 530 27.86 -39.09 -19.87
CA TRP A 530 26.54 -39.09 -19.18
C TRP A 530 25.60 -37.97 -19.59
N ILE A 531 26.08 -36.98 -20.38
CA ILE A 531 25.23 -35.90 -20.88
C ILE A 531 24.26 -36.43 -21.94
N GLY A 532 24.73 -37.05 -23.01
CA GLY A 532 23.91 -37.67 -24.04
C GLY A 532 22.88 -36.74 -24.70
N GLU A 533 23.20 -35.45 -24.85
CA GLU A 533 22.28 -34.44 -25.40
C GLU A 533 22.83 -33.79 -26.66
N SER A 534 21.94 -33.37 -27.56
CA SER A 534 22.35 -32.77 -28.83
C SER A 534 22.53 -31.27 -28.71
N THR A 535 23.52 -30.74 -29.43
CA THR A 535 23.77 -29.32 -29.64
C THR A 535 24.08 -29.05 -31.12
N THR A 536 24.14 -27.78 -31.49
CA THR A 536 24.49 -27.35 -32.85
C THR A 536 25.92 -26.83 -32.86
N ILE A 537 26.72 -27.32 -33.82
CA ILE A 537 28.09 -26.89 -34.03
C ILE A 537 28.16 -25.41 -34.40
N ARG A 538 28.94 -24.66 -33.67
CA ARG A 538 29.24 -23.24 -33.91
C ARG A 538 30.72 -23.00 -33.70
N ALA A 539 31.34 -22.30 -34.64
CA ALA A 539 32.72 -21.91 -34.46
C ALA A 539 32.88 -20.73 -33.49
N ARG A 540 33.98 -20.67 -32.80
CA ARG A 540 34.42 -19.50 -32.04
C ARG A 540 34.58 -18.30 -32.99
N ARG A 541 34.00 -17.17 -32.64
CA ARG A 541 34.11 -15.91 -33.38
C ARG A 541 35.33 -15.11 -32.98
#